data_ebe4ac47c433efa5900a069a1ac11646
#
_entry.id   ebe4ac47c433efa5900a069a1ac11646
#
_cell.length_a   1.000
_cell.length_b   1.000
_cell.length_c   1.000
_cell.angle_alpha   90.00
_cell.angle_beta   90.00
_cell.angle_gamma   90.00
#
_symmetry.space_group_name_H-M   'P 1'
#
loop_
_entity.id
_entity.type
_entity.pdbx_description
1 polymer ?
#
loop_
_entity_poly.entity_id
_entity_poly.type
_entity_poly.pdbx_seq_one_letter_code
_entity_poly.pdbx_strand_id
1 'polypeptide(L)'
;MDISHFFEPIDLMDFHYASEGGGHFRMGDLIKSFTSKDIFPDYHNADIVLIGVNEERNAVNNEGCALAPDFVRRYLYPLFPGSFEPKITDLGNIKSGFTVSDTYFAVSSVIAEMLENNILPIIIGGSQDLTFANYQAYQSLGQIINIVSIDSAFDMGKSENELDSRSFLSSIILHQPNYLFNYANIGYQTYFIDQDALALMKNLMFDTYRLGNIRQDMEESEPIVRNADMISFDISSVRYSDAPGNGNGTPNGFYGEEVCQIIRYAGLSDKLTSIGFYELNPRLDKNGQTSHLVAQMVWYFIDGFYNRFHDFPFREENNYTKFRVPITDHKEELVFYKSKKSDRWWMEIPLQSEKKIKYHPHYLVPCSYRDYQAACNNDIPDRWWMVYQKLM
;
A
#
# COMPACT_ATOMS: atom_id res chain seq x y z
N MET A 1 -17.73 -7.35 -14.69
CA MET A 1 -18.58 -6.13 -14.76
C MET A 1 -18.03 -5.21 -15.84
N ASP A 2 -18.86 -4.45 -16.60
CA ASP A 2 -18.29 -3.41 -17.48
C ASP A 2 -17.96 -2.17 -16.65
N ILE A 3 -16.67 -1.95 -16.43
CA ILE A 3 -16.15 -0.85 -15.60
C ILE A 3 -15.83 0.41 -16.41
N SER A 4 -15.87 0.34 -17.74
CA SER A 4 -15.42 1.43 -18.62
C SER A 4 -16.18 2.75 -18.41
N HIS A 5 -17.45 2.66 -18.02
CA HIS A 5 -18.32 3.83 -17.80
C HIS A 5 -17.93 4.65 -16.55
N PHE A 6 -17.14 4.11 -15.64
CA PHE A 6 -16.62 4.86 -14.48
C PHE A 6 -15.46 5.79 -14.85
N PHE A 7 -14.81 5.56 -16.00
CA PHE A 7 -13.57 6.23 -16.34
C PHE A 7 -13.73 7.40 -17.31
N GLU A 8 -12.84 8.37 -17.15
CA GLU A 8 -12.51 9.41 -18.13
C GLU A 8 -11.14 9.13 -18.74
N PRO A 9 -11.00 9.37 -20.07
CA PRO A 9 -9.71 9.23 -20.72
C PRO A 9 -8.72 10.30 -20.24
N ILE A 10 -7.43 9.98 -20.33
CA ILE A 10 -6.35 10.94 -20.10
C ILE A 10 -5.99 11.67 -21.41
N ASP A 11 -5.49 12.90 -21.30
CA ASP A 11 -4.94 13.64 -22.45
C ASP A 11 -3.40 13.53 -22.46
N LEU A 12 -2.87 12.75 -23.39
CA LEU A 12 -1.43 12.57 -23.52
C LEU A 12 -0.69 13.84 -23.98
N MET A 13 -1.40 14.84 -24.54
CA MET A 13 -0.80 16.10 -24.91
C MET A 13 -0.31 16.92 -23.71
N ASP A 14 -0.90 16.69 -22.54
CA ASP A 14 -0.45 17.29 -21.29
C ASP A 14 0.86 16.68 -20.75
N PHE A 15 1.25 15.51 -21.29
CA PHE A 15 2.46 14.80 -20.88
C PHE A 15 3.55 15.02 -21.94
N HIS A 16 4.33 16.11 -21.83
CA HIS A 16 5.42 16.44 -22.75
C HIS A 16 6.58 15.43 -22.71
N TYR A 17 6.33 14.17 -23.10
CA TYR A 17 7.39 13.26 -23.46
C TYR A 17 7.35 13.03 -24.97
N ALA A 18 8.24 13.68 -25.69
CA ALA A 18 8.52 13.26 -27.04
C ALA A 18 9.49 12.10 -26.94
N SER A 19 9.14 10.93 -27.48
CA SER A 19 10.11 9.91 -27.82
C SER A 19 11.06 10.55 -28.86
N GLU A 20 12.09 11.23 -28.39
CA GLU A 20 13.17 11.66 -29.26
C GLU A 20 13.73 10.40 -29.91
N GLY A 21 13.65 10.30 -31.24
CA GLY A 21 13.89 9.11 -32.06
C GLY A 21 15.26 8.46 -31.93
N GLY A 22 15.59 7.97 -30.73
CA GLY A 22 16.83 7.32 -30.35
C GLY A 22 16.73 5.87 -29.90
N GLY A 23 15.59 5.22 -30.09
CA GLY A 23 15.47 3.77 -29.82
C GLY A 23 15.34 3.35 -28.34
N HIS A 24 15.19 4.30 -27.42
CA HIS A 24 14.96 4.01 -25.99
C HIS A 24 13.51 4.31 -25.62
N PHE A 25 12.76 3.26 -25.31
CA PHE A 25 11.38 3.40 -24.86
C PHE A 25 11.31 4.04 -23.46
N ARG A 26 10.33 4.92 -23.28
CA ARG A 26 9.95 5.47 -21.98
C ARG A 26 8.79 4.67 -21.39
N MET A 27 8.50 4.85 -20.13
CA MET A 27 7.34 4.17 -19.48
C MET A 27 6.05 4.44 -20.26
N GLY A 28 5.81 5.69 -20.69
CA GLY A 28 4.61 6.04 -21.44
C GLY A 28 4.51 5.40 -22.83
N ASP A 29 5.61 4.98 -23.44
CA ASP A 29 5.60 4.22 -24.71
C ASP A 29 5.18 2.75 -24.50
N LEU A 30 5.35 2.23 -23.29
CA LEU A 30 5.10 0.83 -22.95
C LEU A 30 3.75 0.64 -22.23
N ILE A 31 3.23 1.69 -21.58
CA ILE A 31 1.94 1.66 -20.89
C ILE A 31 0.80 1.82 -21.90
N LYS A 32 -0.15 0.89 -21.90
CA LYS A 32 -1.36 0.95 -22.70
C LYS A 32 -2.37 1.86 -22.02
N SER A 33 -2.55 3.06 -22.52
CA SER A 33 -3.34 4.09 -21.82
C SER A 33 -4.72 4.32 -22.46
N PHE A 34 -5.74 4.59 -21.63
CA PHE A 34 -7.04 5.05 -22.09
C PHE A 34 -6.98 6.54 -22.46
N THR A 35 -7.07 6.85 -23.75
CA THR A 35 -7.06 8.23 -24.28
C THR A 35 -8.37 8.57 -24.96
N SER A 36 -8.62 9.86 -25.15
CA SER A 36 -9.87 10.36 -25.80
C SER A 36 -10.09 9.86 -27.23
N LYS A 37 -9.04 9.29 -27.86
CA LYS A 37 -9.09 8.75 -29.23
C LYS A 37 -9.30 7.26 -29.29
N ASP A 38 -9.17 6.56 -28.15
CA ASP A 38 -9.11 5.12 -28.07
C ASP A 38 -10.37 4.54 -27.46
N ILE A 39 -10.65 3.29 -27.82
CA ILE A 39 -11.59 2.44 -27.09
C ILE A 39 -10.98 2.14 -25.72
N PHE A 40 -11.81 1.98 -24.69
CA PHE A 40 -11.35 1.56 -23.35
C PHE A 40 -10.39 0.36 -23.47
N PRO A 41 -9.19 0.42 -22.90
CA PRO A 41 -8.15 -0.59 -23.15
C PRO A 41 -8.54 -1.94 -22.54
N ASP A 42 -8.21 -3.01 -23.26
CA ASP A 42 -8.24 -4.37 -22.68
C ASP A 42 -7.12 -4.51 -21.65
N TYR A 43 -7.51 -4.76 -20.40
CA TYR A 43 -6.64 -4.89 -19.24
C TYR A 43 -6.42 -6.35 -18.79
N HIS A 44 -7.12 -7.32 -19.36
CA HIS A 44 -7.08 -8.72 -18.88
C HIS A 44 -5.70 -9.39 -18.97
N ASN A 45 -4.80 -8.84 -19.79
CA ASN A 45 -3.42 -9.32 -19.92
C ASN A 45 -2.42 -8.44 -19.16
N ALA A 46 -2.88 -7.46 -18.39
CA ALA A 46 -2.01 -6.63 -17.57
C ALA A 46 -1.65 -7.32 -16.26
N ASP A 47 -0.43 -7.11 -15.79
CA ASP A 47 0.00 -7.48 -14.45
C ASP A 47 -0.37 -6.39 -13.44
N ILE A 48 -0.32 -5.13 -13.90
CA ILE A 48 -0.59 -3.92 -13.12
C ILE A 48 -1.53 -3.01 -13.89
N VAL A 49 -2.47 -2.36 -13.20
CA VAL A 49 -3.23 -1.25 -13.75
C VAL A 49 -2.97 0.04 -12.98
N LEU A 50 -2.86 1.16 -13.70
CA LEU A 50 -2.86 2.49 -13.10
C LEU A 50 -4.29 3.04 -13.11
N ILE A 51 -4.74 3.57 -11.99
CA ILE A 51 -6.08 4.11 -11.79
C ILE A 51 -5.95 5.49 -11.13
N GLY A 52 -6.35 6.55 -11.83
CA GLY A 52 -6.53 7.85 -11.22
C GLY A 52 -7.90 7.95 -10.54
N VAL A 53 -8.01 8.72 -9.46
CA VAL A 53 -9.29 9.01 -8.81
C VAL A 53 -9.40 10.50 -8.54
N ASN A 54 -10.36 11.17 -9.22
CA ASN A 54 -10.56 12.61 -9.10
C ASN A 54 -11.57 12.96 -7.99
N GLU A 55 -11.23 12.60 -6.72
CA GLU A 55 -12.11 12.85 -5.57
C GLU A 55 -11.36 13.58 -4.45
N GLU A 56 -11.90 14.70 -3.99
CA GLU A 56 -11.30 15.52 -2.94
C GLU A 56 -12.32 16.11 -1.94
N ARG A 57 -13.62 15.81 -2.12
CA ARG A 57 -14.68 16.43 -1.30
C ARG A 57 -14.52 16.15 0.19
N ASN A 58 -13.89 15.06 0.55
CA ASN A 58 -13.60 14.68 1.93
C ASN A 58 -12.13 14.98 2.34
N ALA A 59 -11.38 15.71 1.51
CA ALA A 59 -10.03 16.14 1.87
C ALA A 59 -10.06 17.18 2.98
N VAL A 60 -9.31 16.96 4.05
CA VAL A 60 -9.19 17.92 5.15
C VAL A 60 -7.99 18.82 4.92
N ASN A 61 -8.24 20.13 4.69
CA ASN A 61 -7.24 21.16 4.42
C ASN A 61 -6.35 20.88 3.20
N ASN A 62 -6.83 20.14 2.21
CA ASN A 62 -6.01 19.74 1.06
C ASN A 62 -6.78 19.76 -0.28
N GLU A 63 -7.67 20.72 -0.44
CA GLU A 63 -8.44 20.94 -1.69
C GLU A 63 -7.50 21.18 -2.88
N GLY A 64 -7.64 20.40 -3.93
CA GLY A 64 -6.75 20.36 -5.10
C GLY A 64 -6.06 19.01 -5.30
N CYS A 65 -6.19 18.07 -4.35
CA CYS A 65 -5.58 16.75 -4.45
C CYS A 65 -6.25 15.84 -5.50
N ALA A 66 -7.49 16.13 -5.93
CA ALA A 66 -8.14 15.44 -7.04
C ALA A 66 -7.37 15.55 -8.38
N LEU A 67 -6.48 16.52 -8.51
CA LEU A 67 -5.66 16.72 -9.70
C LEU A 67 -4.41 15.81 -9.73
N ALA A 68 -4.10 15.13 -8.65
CA ALA A 68 -2.88 14.33 -8.48
C ALA A 68 -2.61 13.33 -9.62
N PRO A 69 -3.60 12.57 -10.13
CA PRO A 69 -3.34 11.51 -11.10
C PRO A 69 -2.60 11.99 -12.35
N ASP A 70 -3.05 13.08 -12.96
CA ASP A 70 -2.47 13.57 -14.21
C ASP A 70 -1.09 14.19 -13.99
N PHE A 71 -0.88 14.84 -12.83
CA PHE A 71 0.42 15.39 -12.47
C PHE A 71 1.45 14.30 -12.17
N VAL A 72 1.07 13.18 -11.58
CA VAL A 72 1.97 12.04 -11.39
C VAL A 72 2.35 11.41 -12.73
N ARG A 73 1.36 11.19 -13.63
CA ARG A 73 1.62 10.65 -14.98
C ARG A 73 2.61 11.49 -15.78
N ARG A 74 2.53 12.82 -15.66
CA ARG A 74 3.44 13.76 -16.31
C ARG A 74 4.90 13.48 -16.00
N TYR A 75 5.20 13.00 -14.79
CA TYR A 75 6.56 12.66 -14.37
C TYR A 75 6.88 11.18 -14.49
N LEU A 76 5.89 10.29 -14.44
CA LEU A 76 6.08 8.85 -14.56
C LEU A 76 6.37 8.44 -16.01
N TYR A 77 5.61 8.96 -16.96
CA TYR A 77 5.69 8.55 -18.36
C TYR A 77 7.05 8.85 -19.02
N PRO A 78 7.73 9.96 -18.72
CA PRO A 78 9.08 10.22 -19.23
C PRO A 78 10.19 9.35 -18.65
N LEU A 79 9.94 8.60 -17.56
CA LEU A 79 10.97 7.76 -16.95
C LEU A 79 11.31 6.57 -17.85
N PHE A 80 12.54 6.09 -17.76
CA PHE A 80 12.91 4.85 -18.42
C PHE A 80 12.40 3.65 -17.64
N PRO A 81 11.95 2.57 -18.30
CA PRO A 81 11.70 1.31 -17.63
C PRO A 81 13.00 0.74 -17.05
N GLY A 82 12.88 -0.11 -16.05
CA GLY A 82 14.01 -0.89 -15.56
C GLY A 82 14.41 -2.00 -16.52
N SER A 83 14.95 -3.10 -16.00
CA SER A 83 15.32 -4.28 -16.78
C SER A 83 14.14 -5.23 -17.06
N PHE A 84 12.91 -4.76 -16.89
CA PHE A 84 11.66 -5.53 -17.03
C PHE A 84 10.86 -5.08 -18.27
N GLU A 85 10.05 -5.98 -18.80
CA GLU A 85 9.05 -5.68 -19.84
C GLU A 85 7.69 -5.47 -19.15
N PRO A 86 7.24 -4.22 -18.96
CA PRO A 86 6.03 -3.96 -18.21
C PRO A 86 4.78 -4.33 -18.98
N LYS A 87 3.90 -5.09 -18.35
CA LYS A 87 2.52 -5.32 -18.80
C LYS A 87 1.58 -4.44 -17.97
N ILE A 88 1.59 -3.17 -18.27
CA ILE A 88 0.87 -2.15 -17.51
C ILE A 88 -0.20 -1.53 -18.40
N THR A 89 -1.41 -1.40 -17.86
CA THR A 89 -2.50 -0.68 -18.50
C THR A 89 -2.92 0.50 -17.62
N ASP A 90 -3.00 1.69 -18.19
CA ASP A 90 -3.56 2.87 -17.51
C ASP A 90 -5.01 3.05 -17.92
N LEU A 91 -5.92 2.87 -16.97
CA LEU A 91 -7.37 2.92 -17.20
C LEU A 91 -7.93 4.35 -17.24
N GLY A 92 -7.08 5.36 -17.03
CA GLY A 92 -7.54 6.75 -16.92
C GLY A 92 -7.99 7.10 -15.50
N ASN A 93 -8.91 8.06 -15.40
CA ASN A 93 -9.36 8.59 -14.12
C ASN A 93 -10.80 8.17 -13.81
N ILE A 94 -11.07 7.65 -12.62
CA ILE A 94 -12.42 7.44 -12.12
C ILE A 94 -13.05 8.82 -11.87
N LYS A 95 -14.21 9.03 -12.47
CA LYS A 95 -15.00 10.27 -12.33
C LYS A 95 -15.50 10.44 -10.91
N SER A 96 -15.51 11.67 -10.41
CA SER A 96 -16.30 11.99 -9.23
C SER A 96 -17.78 11.69 -9.50
N GLY A 97 -18.39 10.86 -8.66
CA GLY A 97 -19.82 10.58 -8.70
C GLY A 97 -20.65 11.80 -8.25
N PHE A 98 -21.97 11.71 -8.32
CA PHE A 98 -22.86 12.75 -7.82
C PHE A 98 -22.65 12.97 -6.31
N THR A 99 -22.54 11.89 -5.55
CA THR A 99 -22.13 11.89 -4.15
C THR A 99 -20.75 11.27 -4.00
N VAL A 100 -20.08 11.50 -2.87
CA VAL A 100 -18.80 10.82 -2.54
C VAL A 100 -19.01 9.31 -2.48
N SER A 101 -20.16 8.85 -1.97
CA SER A 101 -20.51 7.43 -1.92
C SER A 101 -20.59 6.79 -3.31
N ASP A 102 -21.02 7.54 -4.34
CA ASP A 102 -21.00 7.03 -5.72
C ASP A 102 -19.57 6.84 -6.22
N THR A 103 -18.64 7.75 -5.84
CA THR A 103 -17.23 7.61 -6.16
C THR A 103 -16.63 6.38 -5.43
N TYR A 104 -16.94 6.18 -4.15
CA TYR A 104 -16.48 5.01 -3.41
C TYR A 104 -16.99 3.71 -4.02
N PHE A 105 -18.25 3.68 -4.44
CA PHE A 105 -18.81 2.53 -5.15
C PHE A 105 -18.06 2.23 -6.45
N ALA A 106 -17.76 3.25 -7.25
CA ALA A 106 -17.00 3.09 -8.49
C ALA A 106 -15.59 2.56 -8.20
N VAL A 107 -14.86 3.17 -7.25
CA VAL A 107 -13.51 2.76 -6.85
C VAL A 107 -13.52 1.32 -6.34
N SER A 108 -14.41 0.97 -5.40
CA SER A 108 -14.47 -0.37 -4.84
C SER A 108 -14.83 -1.42 -5.89
N SER A 109 -15.75 -1.11 -6.82
CA SER A 109 -16.15 -2.03 -7.91
C SER A 109 -15.00 -2.28 -8.88
N VAL A 110 -14.25 -1.23 -9.25
CA VAL A 110 -13.10 -1.34 -10.15
C VAL A 110 -11.98 -2.14 -9.49
N ILE A 111 -11.67 -1.87 -8.22
CA ILE A 111 -10.63 -2.61 -7.51
C ILE A 111 -11.02 -4.07 -7.34
N ALA A 112 -12.28 -4.38 -6.99
CA ALA A 112 -12.76 -5.76 -6.88
C ALA A 112 -12.60 -6.52 -8.19
N GLU A 113 -12.93 -5.91 -9.33
CA GLU A 113 -12.72 -6.48 -10.68
C GLU A 113 -11.23 -6.79 -10.93
N MET A 114 -10.32 -5.88 -10.53
CA MET A 114 -8.88 -6.12 -10.67
C MET A 114 -8.41 -7.28 -9.81
N LEU A 115 -8.83 -7.32 -8.55
CA LEU A 115 -8.46 -8.39 -7.60
C LEU A 115 -8.96 -9.76 -8.06
N GLU A 116 -10.19 -9.87 -8.57
CA GLU A 116 -10.76 -11.11 -9.12
C GLU A 116 -9.96 -11.63 -10.31
N ASN A 117 -9.39 -10.74 -11.11
CA ASN A 117 -8.55 -11.08 -12.26
C ASN A 117 -7.06 -11.24 -11.92
N ASN A 118 -6.67 -11.15 -10.64
CA ASN A 118 -5.27 -11.16 -10.16
C ASN A 118 -4.40 -10.06 -10.78
N ILE A 119 -4.98 -8.92 -11.05
CA ILE A 119 -4.31 -7.72 -11.57
C ILE A 119 -4.10 -6.75 -10.39
N LEU A 120 -2.90 -6.22 -10.23
CA LEU A 120 -2.60 -5.30 -9.13
C LEU A 120 -2.95 -3.85 -9.50
N PRO A 121 -3.95 -3.21 -8.84
CA PRO A 121 -4.22 -1.79 -9.03
C PRO A 121 -3.23 -0.92 -8.25
N ILE A 122 -2.63 0.05 -8.95
CA ILE A 122 -1.95 1.21 -8.35
C ILE A 122 -2.94 2.38 -8.45
N ILE A 123 -3.41 2.85 -7.31
CA ILE A 123 -4.37 3.93 -7.20
C ILE A 123 -3.58 5.22 -6.97
N ILE A 124 -3.78 6.21 -7.83
CA ILE A 124 -3.27 7.56 -7.64
C ILE A 124 -4.50 8.42 -7.39
N GLY A 125 -4.68 8.79 -6.14
CA GLY A 125 -5.94 9.34 -5.74
C GLY A 125 -5.89 10.80 -5.34
N GLY A 126 -7.04 11.29 -4.96
CA GLY A 126 -7.27 12.52 -4.25
C GLY A 126 -7.00 12.34 -2.76
N SER A 127 -8.03 12.41 -1.96
CA SER A 127 -7.93 12.35 -0.50
C SER A 127 -7.85 10.92 0.05
N GLN A 128 -7.28 10.77 1.24
CA GLN A 128 -6.94 9.46 1.81
C GLN A 128 -8.16 8.65 2.28
N ASP A 129 -9.33 9.26 2.42
CA ASP A 129 -10.59 8.54 2.66
C ASP A 129 -10.90 7.49 1.58
N LEU A 130 -10.33 7.62 0.37
CA LEU A 130 -10.37 6.60 -0.68
C LEU A 130 -9.75 5.25 -0.25
N THR A 131 -8.95 5.23 0.81
CA THR A 131 -8.50 3.98 1.47
C THR A 131 -9.67 3.14 1.95
N PHE A 132 -10.76 3.77 2.42
CA PHE A 132 -11.98 3.08 2.79
C PHE A 132 -12.65 2.42 1.57
N ALA A 133 -12.70 3.11 0.43
CA ALA A 133 -13.24 2.54 -0.81
C ALA A 133 -12.39 1.34 -1.31
N ASN A 134 -11.06 1.41 -1.20
CA ASN A 134 -10.18 0.28 -1.48
C ASN A 134 -10.45 -0.91 -0.56
N TYR A 135 -10.62 -0.67 0.75
CA TYR A 135 -10.98 -1.71 1.72
C TYR A 135 -12.34 -2.37 1.39
N GLN A 136 -13.33 -1.60 0.93
CA GLN A 136 -14.64 -2.13 0.55
C GLN A 136 -14.56 -3.14 -0.60
N ALA A 137 -13.57 -3.04 -1.49
CA ALA A 137 -13.35 -4.03 -2.54
C ALA A 137 -13.03 -5.42 -1.95
N TYR A 138 -12.14 -5.48 -0.96
CA TYR A 138 -11.81 -6.75 -0.28
C TYR A 138 -12.98 -7.30 0.52
N GLN A 139 -13.76 -6.42 1.15
CA GLN A 139 -14.96 -6.81 1.86
C GLN A 139 -15.97 -7.45 0.90
N SER A 140 -16.20 -6.87 -0.27
CA SER A 140 -17.14 -7.40 -1.27
C SER A 140 -16.74 -8.82 -1.74
N LEU A 141 -15.43 -9.11 -1.74
CA LEU A 141 -14.87 -10.43 -2.07
C LEU A 141 -14.78 -11.37 -0.85
N GLY A 142 -15.15 -10.92 0.34
CA GLY A 142 -15.04 -11.69 1.58
C GLY A 142 -13.61 -12.02 2.00
N GLN A 143 -12.64 -11.20 1.59
CA GLN A 143 -11.21 -11.42 1.86
C GLN A 143 -10.78 -10.72 3.15
N ILE A 144 -10.25 -11.50 4.08
CA ILE A 144 -9.63 -11.00 5.32
C ILE A 144 -8.23 -10.46 4.98
N ILE A 145 -7.93 -9.21 5.36
CA ILE A 145 -6.71 -8.52 4.93
C ILE A 145 -5.92 -7.85 6.05
N ASN A 146 -4.64 -7.64 5.77
CA ASN A 146 -3.75 -6.74 6.50
C ASN A 146 -3.60 -5.43 5.73
N ILE A 147 -3.83 -4.32 6.41
CA ILE A 147 -3.61 -2.97 5.87
C ILE A 147 -2.34 -2.40 6.47
N VAL A 148 -1.47 -1.84 5.64
CA VAL A 148 -0.35 -1.00 6.09
C VAL A 148 -0.58 0.42 5.60
N SER A 149 -0.61 1.37 6.53
CA SER A 149 -0.61 2.80 6.23
C SER A 149 0.78 3.38 6.46
N ILE A 150 1.30 4.10 5.48
CA ILE A 150 2.50 4.93 5.66
C ILE A 150 2.01 6.35 5.84
N ASP A 151 2.05 6.82 7.09
CA ASP A 151 1.36 8.02 7.50
C ASP A 151 1.97 8.64 8.77
N SER A 152 1.87 9.96 8.90
CA SER A 152 2.31 10.72 10.06
C SER A 152 1.33 10.66 11.25
N ALA A 153 0.07 10.24 11.00
CA ALA A 153 -1.03 10.10 11.95
C ALA A 153 -1.75 8.76 11.83
N PHE A 154 -2.81 8.52 12.63
CA PHE A 154 -3.61 7.30 12.55
C PHE A 154 -4.93 7.48 11.82
N ASP A 155 -5.36 8.72 11.58
CA ASP A 155 -6.61 9.10 10.90
C ASP A 155 -7.85 8.38 11.44
N MET A 156 -7.95 8.41 12.76
CA MET A 156 -9.06 7.80 13.48
C MET A 156 -10.25 8.75 13.68
N GLY A 157 -10.06 10.06 13.44
CA GLY A 157 -11.11 11.07 13.59
C GLY A 157 -11.77 11.09 14.95
N LYS A 158 -12.89 11.82 15.05
CA LYS A 158 -13.81 11.71 16.18
C LYS A 158 -15.01 10.89 15.74
N SER A 159 -15.51 9.99 16.60
CA SER A 159 -16.57 9.02 16.32
C SER A 159 -17.90 9.63 15.84
N GLU A 160 -18.09 10.92 15.95
CA GLU A 160 -19.31 11.66 15.54
C GLU A 160 -19.15 12.35 14.15
N ASN A 161 -17.99 12.25 13.52
CA ASN A 161 -17.75 12.89 12.23
C ASN A 161 -18.16 11.97 11.06
N GLU A 162 -18.62 12.57 9.99
CA GLU A 162 -18.71 11.90 8.69
C GLU A 162 -17.32 11.45 8.24
N LEU A 163 -17.27 10.44 7.36
CA LEU A 163 -16.03 9.92 6.80
C LEU A 163 -15.28 11.04 6.05
N ASP A 164 -14.04 11.29 6.45
CA ASP A 164 -13.11 12.21 5.79
C ASP A 164 -11.69 11.61 5.74
N SER A 165 -10.74 12.34 5.16
CA SER A 165 -9.35 11.88 5.01
C SER A 165 -8.63 11.65 6.35
N ARG A 166 -9.14 12.17 7.46
CA ARG A 166 -8.58 11.98 8.82
C ARG A 166 -9.40 11.04 9.71
N SER A 167 -10.39 10.34 9.15
CA SER A 167 -11.26 9.45 9.91
C SER A 167 -11.50 8.09 9.25
N PHE A 168 -10.86 7.81 8.13
CA PHE A 168 -11.08 6.58 7.35
C PHE A 168 -10.79 5.30 8.16
N LEU A 169 -9.80 5.31 9.05
CA LEU A 169 -9.45 4.13 9.84
C LEU A 169 -10.57 3.75 10.80
N SER A 170 -11.19 4.72 11.49
CA SER A 170 -12.36 4.46 12.34
C SER A 170 -13.50 3.86 11.53
N SER A 171 -13.74 4.36 10.32
CA SER A 171 -14.76 3.83 9.43
C SER A 171 -14.47 2.37 9.04
N ILE A 172 -13.22 2.00 8.80
CA ILE A 172 -12.82 0.61 8.53
C ILE A 172 -13.03 -0.27 9.78
N ILE A 173 -12.61 0.19 10.97
CA ILE A 173 -12.71 -0.56 12.22
C ILE A 173 -14.17 -0.83 12.60
N LEU A 174 -15.04 0.17 12.43
CA LEU A 174 -16.47 0.09 12.81
C LEU A 174 -17.33 -0.59 11.74
N HIS A 175 -16.81 -0.77 10.53
CA HIS A 175 -17.57 -1.36 9.43
C HIS A 175 -17.92 -2.83 9.68
N GLN A 176 -19.17 -3.23 9.34
CA GLN A 176 -19.66 -4.59 9.54
C GLN A 176 -20.24 -5.17 8.24
N PRO A 177 -19.93 -6.41 7.88
CA PRO A 177 -18.95 -7.30 8.53
C PRO A 177 -17.52 -6.81 8.36
N ASN A 178 -16.68 -6.98 9.38
CA ASN A 178 -15.29 -6.53 9.35
C ASN A 178 -14.36 -7.62 8.81
N TYR A 179 -13.53 -7.25 7.83
CA TYR A 179 -12.53 -8.11 7.22
C TYR A 179 -11.08 -7.64 7.48
N LEU A 180 -10.91 -6.69 8.39
CA LEU A 180 -9.59 -6.25 8.83
C LEU A 180 -8.99 -7.24 9.83
N PHE A 181 -7.95 -7.97 9.44
CA PHE A 181 -7.20 -8.83 10.35
C PHE A 181 -6.15 -8.04 11.14
N ASN A 182 -5.38 -7.22 10.46
CA ASN A 182 -4.36 -6.38 11.08
C ASN A 182 -4.27 -5.01 10.40
N TYR A 183 -3.97 -4.00 11.18
CA TYR A 183 -3.57 -2.69 10.70
C TYR A 183 -2.19 -2.36 11.26
N ALA A 184 -1.32 -1.84 10.39
CA ALA A 184 -0.02 -1.33 10.80
C ALA A 184 0.17 0.09 10.28
N ASN A 185 0.61 1.00 11.15
CA ASN A 185 1.01 2.35 10.74
C ASN A 185 2.53 2.46 10.79
N ILE A 186 3.13 2.96 9.72
CA ILE A 186 4.55 3.26 9.58
C ILE A 186 4.74 4.77 9.47
N GLY A 187 5.47 5.35 10.41
CA GLY A 187 5.88 6.76 10.31
C GLY A 187 5.14 7.72 11.21
N TYR A 188 4.25 7.23 12.10
CA TYR A 188 3.54 8.14 12.97
C TYR A 188 4.49 9.02 13.82
N GLN A 189 4.03 10.24 14.06
CA GLN A 189 4.77 11.22 14.86
C GLN A 189 4.00 11.50 16.15
N THR A 190 4.61 11.21 17.29
CA THR A 190 3.94 11.17 18.61
C THR A 190 3.16 12.44 18.94
N TYR A 191 3.60 13.61 18.46
CA TYR A 191 2.95 14.89 18.72
C TYR A 191 1.70 15.15 17.85
N PHE A 192 1.39 14.26 16.89
CA PHE A 192 0.14 14.29 16.13
C PHE A 192 -0.90 13.30 16.65
N ILE A 193 -0.52 12.45 17.61
CA ILE A 193 -1.35 11.35 18.12
C ILE A 193 -1.75 11.64 19.56
N ASP A 194 -3.04 11.65 19.86
CA ASP A 194 -3.48 11.69 21.24
C ASP A 194 -3.27 10.32 21.92
N GLN A 195 -3.22 10.34 23.27
CA GLN A 195 -2.92 9.13 24.04
C GLN A 195 -4.04 8.10 24.00
N ASP A 196 -5.28 8.53 23.81
CA ASP A 196 -6.44 7.63 23.73
C ASP A 196 -6.42 6.86 22.41
N ALA A 197 -6.05 7.52 21.30
CA ALA A 197 -5.84 6.86 20.01
C ALA A 197 -4.72 5.81 20.08
N LEU A 198 -3.58 6.15 20.73
CA LEU A 198 -2.48 5.20 20.90
C LEU A 198 -2.90 4.00 21.78
N ALA A 199 -3.65 4.25 22.86
CA ALA A 199 -4.18 3.20 23.73
C ALA A 199 -5.17 2.29 22.97
N LEU A 200 -6.02 2.87 22.12
CA LEU A 200 -6.96 2.12 21.30
C LEU A 200 -6.23 1.22 20.28
N MET A 201 -5.22 1.73 19.58
CA MET A 201 -4.39 0.92 18.67
C MET A 201 -3.79 -0.28 19.39
N LYS A 202 -3.25 -0.07 20.59
CA LYS A 202 -2.69 -1.13 21.43
C LYS A 202 -3.77 -2.14 21.87
N ASN A 203 -4.96 -1.68 22.29
CA ASN A 203 -6.05 -2.55 22.69
C ASN A 203 -6.58 -3.42 21.54
N LEU A 204 -6.57 -2.89 20.32
CA LEU A 204 -6.91 -3.62 19.10
C LEU A 204 -5.76 -4.52 18.62
N MET A 205 -4.61 -4.50 19.32
CA MET A 205 -3.38 -5.21 18.93
C MET A 205 -2.88 -4.83 17.53
N PHE A 206 -3.07 -3.57 17.12
CA PHE A 206 -2.55 -3.04 15.88
C PHE A 206 -1.11 -2.57 16.03
N ASP A 207 -0.36 -2.70 14.96
CA ASP A 207 1.06 -2.38 14.94
C ASP A 207 1.27 -0.88 14.69
N THR A 208 2.12 -0.25 15.50
CA THR A 208 2.42 1.18 15.34
C THR A 208 3.93 1.42 15.39
N TYR A 209 4.49 1.95 14.30
CA TYR A 209 5.91 2.17 14.15
C TYR A 209 6.21 3.66 14.01
N ARG A 210 6.88 4.23 15.04
CA ARG A 210 7.28 5.64 15.03
C ARG A 210 8.28 5.93 13.92
N LEU A 211 8.16 7.12 13.33
CA LEU A 211 9.09 7.62 12.33
C LEU A 211 10.57 7.41 12.72
N GLY A 212 10.95 7.81 13.95
CA GLY A 212 12.33 7.69 14.41
C GLY A 212 12.83 6.24 14.51
N ASN A 213 11.96 5.30 14.87
CA ASN A 213 12.34 3.88 14.98
C ASN A 213 12.60 3.27 13.60
N ILE A 214 11.72 3.54 12.63
CA ILE A 214 11.90 3.06 11.25
C ILE A 214 13.16 3.68 10.62
N ARG A 215 13.39 4.99 10.82
CA ARG A 215 14.58 5.66 10.27
C ARG A 215 15.89 5.18 10.89
N GLN A 216 15.87 4.70 12.13
CA GLN A 216 17.05 4.08 12.75
C GLN A 216 17.44 2.78 12.05
N ASP A 217 16.47 2.07 11.49
CA ASP A 217 16.65 0.81 10.78
C ASP A 217 15.58 0.63 9.70
N MET A 218 15.87 1.17 8.53
CA MET A 218 14.95 1.14 7.38
C MET A 218 14.65 -0.28 6.89
N GLU A 219 15.56 -1.24 7.10
CA GLU A 219 15.36 -2.62 6.67
C GLU A 219 14.22 -3.31 7.44
N GLU A 220 13.95 -2.88 8.68
CA GLU A 220 12.83 -3.40 9.48
C GLU A 220 11.45 -2.98 8.91
N SER A 221 11.38 -2.02 8.00
CA SER A 221 10.16 -1.72 7.27
C SER A 221 9.77 -2.82 6.26
N GLU A 222 10.76 -3.59 5.76
CA GLU A 222 10.54 -4.64 4.75
C GLU A 222 9.55 -5.72 5.23
N PRO A 223 9.75 -6.41 6.37
CA PRO A 223 8.81 -7.42 6.82
C PRO A 223 7.43 -6.85 7.16
N ILE A 224 7.33 -5.56 7.52
CA ILE A 224 6.05 -4.92 7.81
C ILE A 224 5.25 -4.74 6.50
N VAL A 225 5.82 -4.10 5.47
CA VAL A 225 5.12 -3.90 4.19
C VAL A 225 4.92 -5.22 3.44
N ARG A 226 5.81 -6.21 3.61
CA ARG A 226 5.65 -7.55 3.03
C ARG A 226 4.46 -8.30 3.62
N ASN A 227 3.99 -7.95 4.82
CA ASN A 227 2.80 -8.55 5.43
C ASN A 227 1.48 -7.94 4.95
N ALA A 228 1.53 -6.82 4.21
CA ALA A 228 0.34 -6.15 3.70
C ALA A 228 -0.34 -6.91 2.56
N ASP A 229 -1.66 -6.89 2.56
CA ASP A 229 -2.50 -7.18 1.39
C ASP A 229 -2.84 -5.86 0.67
N MET A 230 -2.99 -4.77 1.42
CA MET A 230 -3.30 -3.42 0.93
C MET A 230 -2.36 -2.39 1.58
N ILE A 231 -1.83 -1.45 0.78
CA ILE A 231 -1.06 -0.30 1.29
C ILE A 231 -1.78 1.00 0.97
N SER A 232 -1.87 1.87 1.98
CA SER A 232 -2.29 3.27 1.87
C SER A 232 -1.09 4.17 2.17
N PHE A 233 -0.71 5.00 1.22
CA PHE A 233 0.39 5.95 1.37
C PHE A 233 -0.15 7.37 1.39
N ASP A 234 0.05 8.07 2.52
CA ASP A 234 -0.19 9.51 2.62
C ASP A 234 1.12 10.29 2.38
N ILE A 235 1.09 11.22 1.44
CA ILE A 235 2.24 12.07 1.15
C ILE A 235 2.61 12.98 2.33
N SER A 236 1.71 13.24 3.28
CA SER A 236 2.00 13.99 4.51
C SER A 236 3.01 13.29 5.44
N SER A 237 3.23 11.97 5.24
CA SER A 237 4.29 11.23 5.93
C SER A 237 5.70 11.66 5.54
N VAL A 238 5.84 12.32 4.38
CA VAL A 238 7.11 12.86 3.86
C VAL A 238 7.31 14.28 4.39
N ARG A 239 8.53 14.64 4.75
CA ARG A 239 8.84 16.01 5.21
C ARG A 239 8.55 17.04 4.12
N TYR A 240 8.06 18.20 4.53
CA TYR A 240 7.64 19.27 3.63
C TYR A 240 8.73 19.72 2.63
N SER A 241 10.02 19.69 3.02
CA SER A 241 11.11 20.05 2.11
C SER A 241 11.24 19.13 0.91
N ASP A 242 10.80 17.89 1.00
CA ASP A 242 10.87 16.89 -0.06
C ASP A 242 9.51 16.76 -0.79
N ALA A 243 8.41 17.00 -0.09
CA ALA A 243 7.05 16.93 -0.62
C ALA A 243 6.21 18.16 -0.23
N PRO A 244 6.47 19.35 -0.83
CA PRO A 244 5.72 20.56 -0.52
C PRO A 244 4.29 20.57 -1.06
N GLY A 245 3.93 19.69 -1.98
CA GLY A 245 2.61 19.58 -2.60
C GLY A 245 1.60 18.87 -1.71
N ASN A 246 1.41 19.36 -0.48
CA ASN A 246 0.43 18.85 0.47
C ASN A 246 0.04 19.93 1.48
N GLY A 247 -1.27 20.14 1.71
CA GLY A 247 -1.79 21.13 2.66
C GLY A 247 -1.51 20.80 4.13
N ASN A 248 -1.21 19.56 4.44
CA ASN A 248 -0.93 19.03 5.77
C ASN A 248 0.56 18.71 5.99
N GLY A 249 1.43 19.11 5.05
CA GLY A 249 2.86 18.82 5.10
C GLY A 249 3.55 19.47 6.31
N THR A 250 4.47 18.75 6.93
CA THR A 250 5.17 19.16 8.15
C THR A 250 6.69 19.16 7.97
N PRO A 251 7.46 19.90 8.81
CA PRO A 251 8.92 19.96 8.65
C PRO A 251 9.62 18.61 8.89
N ASN A 252 9.01 17.72 9.67
CA ASN A 252 9.54 16.37 9.93
C ASN A 252 8.71 15.33 9.17
N GLY A 253 9.39 14.27 8.73
CA GLY A 253 8.80 13.18 7.96
C GLY A 253 9.91 12.29 7.40
N PHE A 254 9.55 11.32 6.61
CA PHE A 254 10.50 10.55 5.82
C PHE A 254 11.20 11.44 4.79
N TYR A 255 12.41 11.06 4.41
CA TYR A 255 13.08 11.59 3.22
C TYR A 255 12.50 10.94 1.95
N GLY A 256 12.65 11.61 0.81
CA GLY A 256 12.18 11.10 -0.47
C GLY A 256 12.77 9.73 -0.83
N GLU A 257 14.07 9.53 -0.60
CA GLU A 257 14.72 8.23 -0.83
C GLU A 257 14.26 7.13 0.14
N GLU A 258 13.91 7.47 1.38
CA GLU A 258 13.41 6.50 2.36
C GLU A 258 12.05 5.94 1.95
N VAL A 259 11.13 6.80 1.49
CA VAL A 259 9.83 6.33 1.00
C VAL A 259 9.95 5.55 -0.30
N CYS A 260 10.84 5.92 -1.20
CA CYS A 260 11.14 5.12 -2.40
C CYS A 260 11.62 3.71 -2.03
N GLN A 261 12.46 3.59 -1.01
CA GLN A 261 12.93 2.29 -0.50
C GLN A 261 11.79 1.47 0.09
N ILE A 262 10.95 2.06 0.96
CA ILE A 262 9.79 1.37 1.56
C ILE A 262 8.84 0.88 0.46
N ILE A 263 8.54 1.72 -0.52
CA ILE A 263 7.63 1.39 -1.62
C ILE A 263 8.22 0.32 -2.54
N ARG A 264 9.54 0.30 -2.75
CA ARG A 264 10.20 -0.80 -3.46
C ARG A 264 10.07 -2.12 -2.71
N TYR A 265 10.23 -2.13 -1.38
CA TYR A 265 9.99 -3.31 -0.54
C TYR A 265 8.54 -3.80 -0.65
N ALA A 266 7.57 -2.87 -0.70
CA ALA A 266 6.17 -3.19 -0.94
C ALA A 266 5.96 -3.88 -2.30
N GLY A 267 6.57 -3.37 -3.36
CA GLY A 267 6.53 -3.99 -4.69
C GLY A 267 7.06 -5.42 -4.71
N LEU A 268 8.15 -5.68 -3.99
CA LEU A 268 8.75 -7.01 -3.85
C LEU A 268 7.85 -8.03 -3.11
N SER A 269 6.76 -7.60 -2.45
CA SER A 269 5.87 -8.49 -1.70
C SER A 269 4.99 -9.32 -2.62
N ASP A 270 5.07 -10.65 -2.53
CA ASP A 270 4.17 -11.58 -3.24
C ASP A 270 2.72 -11.54 -2.71
N LYS A 271 2.52 -10.99 -1.51
CA LYS A 271 1.23 -10.94 -0.83
C LYS A 271 0.43 -9.70 -1.20
N LEU A 272 1.10 -8.57 -1.48
CA LEU A 272 0.46 -7.30 -1.75
C LEU A 272 -0.36 -7.35 -3.04
N THR A 273 -1.61 -6.94 -2.96
CA THR A 273 -2.58 -6.97 -4.06
C THR A 273 -3.13 -5.60 -4.45
N SER A 274 -3.00 -4.56 -3.62
CA SER A 274 -3.29 -3.18 -4.02
C SER A 274 -2.45 -2.15 -3.28
N ILE A 275 -2.21 -0.99 -3.91
CA ILE A 275 -1.54 0.16 -3.30
C ILE A 275 -2.18 1.47 -3.76
N GLY A 276 -2.37 2.40 -2.82
CA GLY A 276 -2.86 3.74 -3.13
C GLY A 276 -1.93 4.83 -2.61
N PHE A 277 -1.78 5.90 -3.41
CA PHE A 277 -1.04 7.12 -3.10
C PHE A 277 -2.01 8.28 -3.02
N TYR A 278 -2.06 8.96 -1.89
CA TYR A 278 -3.08 9.96 -1.56
C TYR A 278 -2.48 11.27 -1.06
N GLU A 279 -3.32 12.29 -0.99
CA GLU A 279 -3.04 13.62 -0.42
C GLU A 279 -1.99 14.45 -1.20
N LEU A 280 -1.57 14.04 -2.39
CA LEU A 280 -0.78 14.92 -3.27
C LEU A 280 -1.66 16.06 -3.81
N ASN A 281 -1.26 17.29 -3.56
CA ASN A 281 -1.95 18.48 -4.04
C ASN A 281 -1.11 19.28 -5.06
N PRO A 282 -1.36 19.13 -6.36
CA PRO A 282 -0.61 19.85 -7.39
C PRO A 282 -0.74 21.37 -7.34
N ARG A 283 -1.81 21.93 -6.75
CA ARG A 283 -1.96 23.39 -6.59
C ARG A 283 -0.91 23.97 -5.65
N LEU A 284 -0.39 23.19 -4.72
CA LEU A 284 0.66 23.57 -3.78
C LEU A 284 2.07 23.18 -4.28
N ASP A 285 2.14 22.34 -5.32
CA ASP A 285 3.37 21.76 -5.86
C ASP A 285 3.94 22.58 -7.03
N LYS A 286 4.41 23.80 -6.74
CA LYS A 286 4.79 24.81 -7.76
C LYS A 286 5.78 24.32 -8.82
N ASN A 287 6.68 23.42 -8.47
CA ASN A 287 7.74 22.91 -9.36
C ASN A 287 7.51 21.44 -9.72
N GLY A 288 6.38 20.83 -9.32
CA GLY A 288 6.10 19.42 -9.53
C GLY A 288 7.01 18.48 -8.74
N GLN A 289 7.69 18.97 -7.69
CA GLN A 289 8.63 18.19 -6.90
C GLN A 289 7.96 17.00 -6.22
N THR A 290 6.79 17.22 -5.62
CA THR A 290 6.00 16.17 -4.96
C THR A 290 5.42 15.20 -5.97
N SER A 291 4.87 15.71 -7.08
CA SER A 291 4.36 14.90 -8.19
C SER A 291 5.46 14.00 -8.78
N HIS A 292 6.68 14.53 -8.91
CA HIS A 292 7.84 13.78 -9.37
C HIS A 292 8.27 12.71 -8.35
N LEU A 293 8.24 13.02 -7.05
CA LEU A 293 8.53 12.04 -6.00
C LEU A 293 7.52 10.88 -6.03
N VAL A 294 6.21 11.17 -6.13
CA VAL A 294 5.18 10.12 -6.24
C VAL A 294 5.40 9.28 -7.50
N ALA A 295 5.74 9.90 -8.63
CA ALA A 295 6.08 9.18 -9.85
C ALA A 295 7.29 8.24 -9.66
N GLN A 296 8.33 8.67 -8.93
CA GLN A 296 9.47 7.82 -8.58
C GLN A 296 9.05 6.67 -7.65
N MET A 297 8.21 6.91 -6.66
CA MET A 297 7.67 5.85 -5.80
C MET A 297 6.89 4.81 -6.60
N VAL A 298 6.01 5.25 -7.51
CA VAL A 298 5.28 4.34 -8.43
C VAL A 298 6.25 3.54 -9.28
N TRP A 299 7.30 4.17 -9.81
CA TRP A 299 8.34 3.49 -10.58
C TRP A 299 9.08 2.44 -9.73
N TYR A 300 9.49 2.79 -8.50
CA TYR A 300 10.16 1.85 -7.58
C TYR A 300 9.23 0.69 -7.16
N PHE A 301 7.94 0.96 -7.03
CA PHE A 301 6.95 -0.10 -6.82
C PHE A 301 6.92 -1.09 -7.99
N ILE A 302 6.84 -0.57 -9.22
CA ILE A 302 6.84 -1.37 -10.45
C ILE A 302 8.13 -2.17 -10.57
N ASP A 303 9.30 -1.56 -10.31
CA ASP A 303 10.59 -2.26 -10.27
C ASP A 303 10.56 -3.40 -9.24
N GLY A 304 10.07 -3.13 -8.04
CA GLY A 304 9.91 -4.16 -7.01
C GLY A 304 8.98 -5.28 -7.47
N PHE A 305 7.85 -4.97 -8.08
CA PHE A 305 6.86 -5.95 -8.53
C PHE A 305 7.44 -6.94 -9.55
N TYR A 306 8.15 -6.45 -10.56
CA TYR A 306 8.77 -7.31 -11.57
C TYR A 306 10.03 -8.03 -11.07
N ASN A 307 10.54 -7.68 -9.88
CA ASN A 307 11.63 -8.36 -9.21
C ASN A 307 11.16 -9.25 -8.03
N ARG A 308 9.88 -9.64 -7.98
CA ARG A 308 9.35 -10.56 -6.96
C ARG A 308 10.05 -11.91 -7.03
N PHE A 309 10.39 -12.46 -5.87
CA PHE A 309 11.06 -13.75 -5.77
C PHE A 309 10.13 -14.95 -5.87
N HIS A 310 8.81 -14.74 -5.77
CA HIS A 310 7.78 -15.78 -5.71
C HIS A 310 8.15 -16.83 -4.66
N ASP A 311 8.46 -16.35 -3.47
CA ASP A 311 8.99 -17.15 -2.38
C ASP A 311 8.11 -17.12 -1.12
N PHE A 312 6.81 -16.95 -1.29
CA PHE A 312 5.90 -17.09 -0.16
C PHE A 312 5.80 -18.56 0.27
N PRO A 313 5.96 -18.90 1.58
CA PRO A 313 6.25 -20.28 2.02
C PRO A 313 5.18 -21.34 1.77
N PHE A 314 4.06 -21.05 1.14
CA PHE A 314 3.03 -22.05 0.85
C PHE A 314 3.20 -22.78 -0.49
N ARG A 315 4.10 -22.33 -1.36
CA ARG A 315 4.15 -22.84 -2.73
C ARG A 315 5.06 -24.06 -2.89
N GLU A 316 6.21 -24.10 -2.22
CA GLU A 316 7.19 -25.20 -2.38
C GLU A 316 8.05 -25.36 -1.12
N GLU A 317 7.83 -26.41 -0.32
CA GLU A 317 8.59 -26.66 0.93
C GLU A 317 10.10 -26.78 0.72
N ASN A 318 10.55 -27.28 -0.42
CA ASN A 318 11.97 -27.46 -0.72
C ASN A 318 12.78 -26.15 -0.86
N ASN A 319 12.10 -25.03 -1.06
CA ASN A 319 12.74 -23.72 -1.21
C ASN A 319 13.06 -23.02 0.11
N TYR A 320 12.79 -23.69 1.25
CA TYR A 320 12.97 -23.09 2.58
C TYR A 320 13.86 -23.95 3.45
N THR A 321 14.57 -23.26 4.33
CA THR A 321 15.21 -23.88 5.51
C THR A 321 14.32 -23.63 6.71
N LYS A 322 13.89 -24.68 7.38
CA LYS A 322 13.05 -24.62 8.58
C LYS A 322 13.93 -24.66 9.83
N PHE A 323 13.76 -23.70 10.71
CA PHE A 323 14.43 -23.64 12.01
C PHE A 323 13.38 -23.78 13.11
N ARG A 324 13.73 -24.50 14.19
CA ARG A 324 12.91 -24.65 15.39
C ARG A 324 13.70 -24.13 16.57
N VAL A 325 13.14 -23.21 17.32
CA VAL A 325 13.77 -22.56 18.46
C VAL A 325 12.91 -22.84 19.70
N PRO A 326 13.40 -23.68 20.63
CA PRO A 326 12.72 -23.87 21.89
C PRO A 326 12.86 -22.61 22.76
N ILE A 327 11.76 -22.19 23.39
CA ILE A 327 11.73 -21.06 24.33
C ILE A 327 11.53 -21.62 25.73
N THR A 328 12.37 -21.20 26.68
CA THR A 328 12.24 -21.58 28.10
C THR A 328 10.89 -21.10 28.63
N ASP A 329 10.21 -21.95 29.39
CA ASP A 329 8.88 -21.66 29.97
C ASP A 329 7.72 -21.47 28.96
N HIS A 330 7.96 -21.66 27.66
CA HIS A 330 6.91 -21.70 26.65
C HIS A 330 6.68 -23.13 26.15
N LYS A 331 5.40 -23.54 26.01
CA LYS A 331 5.08 -24.94 25.63
C LYS A 331 5.41 -25.28 24.17
N GLU A 332 5.45 -24.28 23.30
CA GLU A 332 5.59 -24.45 21.87
C GLU A 332 6.92 -23.87 21.39
N GLU A 333 7.55 -24.59 20.46
CA GLU A 333 8.74 -24.09 19.76
C GLU A 333 8.35 -23.02 18.78
N LEU A 334 9.15 -21.95 18.68
CA LEU A 334 9.01 -21.00 17.59
C LEU A 334 9.59 -21.58 16.30
N VAL A 335 8.79 -21.54 15.23
CA VAL A 335 9.16 -22.08 13.93
C VAL A 335 9.43 -20.96 12.95
N PHE A 336 10.62 -20.97 12.35
CA PHE A 336 11.04 -20.01 11.34
C PHE A 336 11.29 -20.70 10.01
N TYR A 337 10.97 -19.98 8.93
CA TYR A 337 11.27 -20.36 7.55
C TYR A 337 12.18 -19.31 6.93
N LYS A 338 13.31 -19.74 6.39
CA LYS A 338 14.21 -18.89 5.61
C LYS A 338 14.15 -19.30 4.14
N SER A 339 13.83 -18.35 3.26
CA SER A 339 13.86 -18.58 1.82
C SER A 339 15.29 -18.81 1.33
N LYS A 340 15.48 -19.82 0.47
CA LYS A 340 16.74 -20.06 -0.23
C LYS A 340 16.92 -19.17 -1.46
N LYS A 341 15.83 -18.49 -1.91
CA LYS A 341 15.85 -17.60 -3.07
C LYS A 341 16.21 -16.16 -2.70
N SER A 342 15.70 -15.67 -1.56
CA SER A 342 15.78 -14.25 -1.20
C SER A 342 16.43 -14.00 0.16
N ASP A 343 16.74 -15.05 0.92
CA ASP A 343 17.15 -14.98 2.33
C ASP A 343 16.12 -14.37 3.29
N ARG A 344 14.88 -14.12 2.85
CA ARG A 344 13.76 -13.59 3.65
C ARG A 344 13.29 -14.60 4.67
N TRP A 345 12.71 -14.10 5.77
CA TRP A 345 12.29 -14.91 6.92
C TRP A 345 10.78 -14.76 7.18
N TRP A 346 10.19 -15.85 7.68
CA TRP A 346 8.82 -15.91 8.21
C TRP A 346 8.80 -16.70 9.52
N MET A 347 7.84 -16.36 10.39
CA MET A 347 7.51 -17.10 11.59
C MET A 347 6.17 -17.79 11.44
N GLU A 348 6.07 -19.05 11.87
CA GLU A 348 4.80 -19.78 11.90
C GLU A 348 4.11 -19.55 13.24
N ILE A 349 2.82 -19.18 13.19
CA ILE A 349 1.95 -19.19 14.36
C ILE A 349 1.28 -20.55 14.44
N PRO A 350 1.39 -21.28 15.59
CA PRO A 350 0.78 -22.60 15.75
C PRO A 350 -0.72 -22.48 15.79
N LEU A 351 -1.42 -23.08 14.82
CA LEU A 351 -2.87 -23.07 14.72
C LEU A 351 -3.41 -24.46 14.51
N GLN A 352 -4.63 -24.70 15.03
CA GLN A 352 -5.43 -25.90 14.70
C GLN A 352 -5.81 -25.85 13.21
N SER A 353 -6.01 -27.03 12.60
CA SER A 353 -6.21 -27.19 11.16
C SER A 353 -7.36 -26.34 10.61
N GLU A 354 -8.47 -26.22 11.31
CA GLU A 354 -9.63 -25.43 10.89
C GLU A 354 -9.34 -23.93 10.86
N LYS A 355 -8.64 -23.41 11.88
CA LYS A 355 -8.21 -22.01 11.91
C LYS A 355 -7.16 -21.73 10.84
N LYS A 356 -6.27 -22.67 10.50
CA LYS A 356 -5.31 -22.51 9.40
C LYS A 356 -6.01 -22.26 8.06
N ILE A 357 -7.12 -22.93 7.78
CA ILE A 357 -7.88 -22.72 6.54
C ILE A 357 -8.46 -21.30 6.52
N LYS A 358 -9.12 -20.88 7.61
CA LYS A 358 -9.79 -19.57 7.69
C LYS A 358 -8.81 -18.39 7.60
N TYR A 359 -7.65 -18.51 8.27
CA TYR A 359 -6.66 -17.43 8.39
C TYR A 359 -5.41 -17.68 7.52
N HIS A 360 -5.54 -18.48 6.50
CA HIS A 360 -4.52 -18.60 5.47
C HIS A 360 -4.57 -17.32 4.61
N PRO A 361 -3.53 -16.53 4.48
CA PRO A 361 -2.09 -16.75 4.76
C PRO A 361 -1.56 -16.06 6.05
N HIS A 362 -2.41 -15.62 6.97
CA HIS A 362 -2.02 -14.74 8.09
C HIS A 362 -1.22 -15.45 9.21
N TYR A 363 -1.20 -16.79 9.25
CA TYR A 363 -0.43 -17.52 10.25
C TYR A 363 1.07 -17.63 9.94
N LEU A 364 1.51 -17.26 8.75
CA LEU A 364 2.92 -17.09 8.43
C LEU A 364 3.25 -15.58 8.41
N VAL A 365 3.90 -15.15 9.47
CA VAL A 365 4.21 -13.75 9.71
C VAL A 365 5.59 -13.43 9.14
N PRO A 366 5.72 -12.51 8.18
CA PRO A 366 7.01 -12.01 7.74
C PRO A 366 7.82 -11.44 8.91
N CYS A 367 9.10 -11.77 8.97
CA CYS A 367 9.99 -11.32 10.03
C CYS A 367 11.40 -11.02 9.50
N SER A 368 12.23 -10.45 10.34
CA SER A 368 13.64 -10.19 10.08
C SER A 368 14.54 -11.28 10.69
N TYR A 369 15.82 -11.23 10.36
CA TYR A 369 16.82 -12.07 11.02
C TYR A 369 16.96 -11.72 12.52
N ARG A 370 16.67 -10.48 12.91
CA ARG A 370 16.67 -10.05 14.33
C ARG A 370 15.62 -10.77 15.16
N ASP A 371 14.42 -11.01 14.58
CA ASP A 371 13.38 -11.79 15.27
C ASP A 371 13.86 -13.22 15.56
N TYR A 372 14.58 -13.83 14.60
CA TYR A 372 15.19 -15.14 14.83
C TYR A 372 16.28 -15.08 15.92
N GLN A 373 17.14 -14.05 15.91
CA GLN A 373 18.16 -13.88 16.95
C GLN A 373 17.53 -13.64 18.33
N ALA A 374 16.45 -12.84 18.43
CA ALA A 374 15.71 -12.64 19.67
C ALA A 374 15.18 -13.97 20.21
N ALA A 375 14.57 -14.78 19.36
CA ALA A 375 14.10 -16.11 19.74
C ALA A 375 15.26 -17.01 20.25
N CYS A 376 16.41 -17.01 19.57
CA CYS A 376 17.61 -17.76 20.01
C CYS A 376 18.14 -17.29 21.37
N ASN A 377 17.87 -16.03 21.74
CA ASN A 377 18.18 -15.46 23.05
C ASN A 377 17.04 -15.63 24.07
N ASN A 378 16.09 -16.52 23.80
CA ASN A 378 14.95 -16.81 24.65
C ASN A 378 13.97 -15.63 24.83
N ASP A 379 13.86 -14.76 23.82
CA ASP A 379 12.94 -13.64 23.76
C ASP A 379 11.92 -13.85 22.63
N ILE A 380 10.63 -13.72 22.92
CA ILE A 380 9.55 -13.94 21.94
C ILE A 380 9.38 -12.64 21.13
N PRO A 381 9.55 -12.67 19.79
CA PRO A 381 9.35 -11.48 18.98
C PRO A 381 7.93 -10.90 19.11
N ASP A 382 7.85 -9.57 19.30
CA ASP A 382 6.57 -8.87 19.51
C ASP A 382 5.55 -9.15 18.39
N ARG A 383 5.99 -9.15 17.13
CA ARG A 383 5.11 -9.43 15.98
C ARG A 383 4.56 -10.86 15.97
N TRP A 384 5.30 -11.83 16.49
CA TRP A 384 4.79 -13.20 16.69
C TRP A 384 3.73 -13.21 17.78
N TRP A 385 4.02 -12.58 18.91
CA TRP A 385 3.13 -12.56 20.06
C TRP A 385 1.80 -11.87 19.77
N MET A 386 1.83 -10.75 19.05
CA MET A 386 0.62 -10.02 18.67
C MET A 386 -0.30 -10.85 17.76
N VAL A 387 0.26 -11.51 16.74
CA VAL A 387 -0.53 -12.36 15.84
C VAL A 387 -1.02 -13.62 16.57
N TYR A 388 -0.19 -14.20 17.46
CA TYR A 388 -0.61 -15.33 18.30
C TYR A 388 -1.85 -14.97 19.13
N GLN A 389 -1.84 -13.84 19.82
CA GLN A 389 -2.98 -13.37 20.62
C GLN A 389 -4.24 -13.15 19.78
N LYS A 390 -4.15 -12.66 18.57
CA LYS A 390 -5.29 -12.48 17.65
C LYS A 390 -5.91 -13.79 17.18
N LEU A 391 -5.10 -14.82 17.05
CA LEU A 391 -5.50 -16.10 16.46
C LEU A 391 -5.94 -17.13 17.52
N MET A 392 -5.57 -16.96 18.80
CA MET A 392 -5.99 -17.82 19.90
C MET A 392 -7.34 -17.37 20.49
#